data_bc1d05ac58f62c83c7af2df81b8df5fc
#
_entry.id   bc1d05ac58f62c83c7af2df81b8df5fc
#
_cell.length_a   1.000
_cell.length_b   1.000
_cell.length_c   1.000
_cell.angle_alpha   90.00
_cell.angle_beta   90.00
_cell.angle_gamma   90.00
#
_symmetry.space_group_name_H-M   'P 1'
#
loop_
_entity.id
_entity.type
_entity.pdbx_description
1 polymer ?
#
loop_
_entity_poly.entity_id
_entity_poly.type
_entity_poly.pdbx_seq_one_letter_code
_entity_poly.pdbx_strand_id
1 'polypeptide(L)'
;MAFEFEKQEYDRQGFVVVRQLLTDAEFTDLRENMDRYIREVVPALPDADAFYEDRSRPETLKQLQHMTVDPYFRDYTQHPKWKALAEALVGEPVNADSPEWFNKPPGTKHITPPHQDNYYFCLVPSNVITMWMALDEVDAENGCLRYRKGSHECGYRPHSRSKTLGFSQGITDYSPEDYACEIAVPLQPGDVVAHHGMTIHRADANSSFTRHRRSFAMVYKGVSCQRDEQAYERYLAAAREQHQEQGLDV
;
A
#
# COMPACT_ATOMS: atom_id res chain seq x y z
N MET A 1 -26.04 8.09 4.64
CA MET A 1 -25.47 7.13 3.64
C MET A 1 -24.48 6.24 4.36
N ALA A 2 -24.20 5.04 3.86
CA ALA A 2 -23.12 4.23 4.44
C ALA A 2 -21.79 5.00 4.26
N PHE A 3 -20.92 4.95 5.27
CA PHE A 3 -19.59 5.57 5.30
C PHE A 3 -19.56 7.11 5.24
N GLU A 4 -20.60 7.80 5.72
CA GLU A 4 -20.64 9.26 5.70
C GLU A 4 -19.61 9.90 6.66
N PHE A 5 -19.43 9.31 7.84
CA PHE A 5 -18.41 9.74 8.80
C PHE A 5 -16.99 9.49 8.23
N GLU A 6 -16.77 8.32 7.67
CA GLU A 6 -15.48 7.96 7.05
C GLU A 6 -15.14 8.88 5.88
N LYS A 7 -16.12 9.26 5.08
CA LYS A 7 -15.94 10.22 3.98
C LYS A 7 -15.51 11.59 4.49
N GLN A 8 -16.17 12.12 5.52
CA GLN A 8 -15.83 13.41 6.11
C GLN A 8 -14.40 13.41 6.68
N GLU A 9 -14.00 12.33 7.38
CA GLU A 9 -12.65 12.20 7.91
C GLU A 9 -11.60 12.05 6.80
N TYR A 10 -11.91 11.25 5.77
CA TYR A 10 -11.06 11.07 4.60
C TYR A 10 -10.82 12.39 3.87
N ASP A 11 -11.89 13.16 3.60
CA ASP A 11 -11.78 14.47 2.93
C ASP A 11 -10.97 15.48 3.76
N ARG A 12 -11.12 15.44 5.07
CA ARG A 12 -10.44 16.37 5.98
C ARG A 12 -8.98 16.03 6.23
N GLN A 13 -8.64 14.74 6.28
CA GLN A 13 -7.33 14.28 6.74
C GLN A 13 -6.48 13.68 5.60
N GLY A 14 -7.11 13.26 4.51
CA GLY A 14 -6.50 12.49 3.45
C GLY A 14 -6.43 10.99 3.73
N PHE A 15 -6.87 10.56 4.91
CA PHE A 15 -6.99 9.15 5.28
C PHE A 15 -8.05 8.93 6.35
N VAL A 16 -8.53 7.69 6.45
CA VAL A 16 -9.48 7.26 7.49
C VAL A 16 -9.24 5.81 7.88
N VAL A 17 -9.51 5.48 9.15
CA VAL A 17 -9.49 4.10 9.64
C VAL A 17 -10.91 3.57 9.70
N VAL A 18 -11.15 2.44 9.03
CA VAL A 18 -12.41 1.69 9.06
C VAL A 18 -12.16 0.40 9.84
N ARG A 19 -12.86 0.25 10.97
CA ARG A 19 -12.70 -0.91 11.83
C ARG A 19 -13.50 -2.08 11.29
N GLN A 20 -12.88 -3.27 11.26
CA GLN A 20 -13.53 -4.54 10.94
C GLN A 20 -14.40 -4.46 9.67
N LEU A 21 -13.82 -4.03 8.54
CA LEU A 21 -14.52 -3.91 7.25
C LEU A 21 -15.17 -5.24 6.82
N LEU A 22 -14.47 -6.34 7.04
CA LEU A 22 -14.92 -7.69 6.74
C LEU A 22 -15.57 -8.33 7.99
N THR A 23 -16.45 -9.29 7.78
CA THR A 23 -16.84 -10.22 8.84
C THR A 23 -15.68 -11.15 9.19
N ASP A 24 -15.74 -11.80 10.36
CA ASP A 24 -14.71 -12.76 10.78
C ASP A 24 -14.53 -13.90 9.76
N ALA A 25 -15.63 -14.35 9.14
CA ALA A 25 -15.58 -15.40 8.11
C ALA A 25 -14.89 -14.92 6.82
N GLU A 26 -15.21 -13.71 6.34
CA GLU A 26 -14.57 -13.11 5.16
C GLU A 26 -13.07 -12.82 5.42
N PHE A 27 -12.73 -12.36 6.62
CA PHE A 27 -11.35 -12.11 7.00
C PHE A 27 -10.54 -13.41 7.13
N THR A 28 -11.15 -14.46 7.67
CA THR A 28 -10.53 -15.79 7.76
C THR A 28 -10.29 -16.37 6.36
N ASP A 29 -11.28 -16.29 5.47
CA ASP A 29 -11.17 -16.75 4.08
C ASP A 29 -10.04 -16.02 3.34
N LEU A 30 -9.94 -14.69 3.49
CA LEU A 30 -8.83 -13.90 2.91
C LEU A 30 -7.47 -14.39 3.43
N ARG A 31 -7.34 -14.60 4.74
CA ARG A 31 -6.07 -15.05 5.35
C ARG A 31 -5.67 -16.45 4.88
N GLU A 32 -6.61 -17.38 4.84
CA GLU A 32 -6.36 -18.75 4.35
C GLU A 32 -5.93 -18.76 2.90
N ASN A 33 -6.55 -17.93 2.05
CA ASN A 33 -6.15 -17.79 0.65
C ASN A 33 -4.80 -17.04 0.49
N MET A 34 -4.46 -16.10 1.37
CA MET A 34 -3.12 -15.51 1.40
C MET A 34 -2.06 -16.56 1.75
N ASP A 35 -2.30 -17.38 2.79
CA ASP A 35 -1.38 -18.43 3.19
C ASP A 35 -1.23 -19.51 2.09
N ARG A 36 -2.32 -19.87 1.42
CA ARG A 36 -2.30 -20.73 0.23
C ARG A 36 -1.46 -20.13 -0.89
N TYR A 37 -1.71 -18.87 -1.24
CA TYR A 37 -1.00 -18.17 -2.31
C TYR A 37 0.51 -18.10 -2.05
N ILE A 38 0.89 -17.74 -0.83
CA ILE A 38 2.31 -17.69 -0.42
C ILE A 38 2.96 -19.08 -0.52
N ARG A 39 2.26 -20.14 -0.13
CA ARG A 39 2.80 -21.50 -0.14
C ARG A 39 2.86 -22.13 -1.53
N GLU A 40 1.85 -21.88 -2.38
CA GLU A 40 1.62 -22.66 -3.61
C GLU A 40 1.95 -21.89 -4.90
N VAL A 41 1.76 -20.56 -4.90
CA VAL A 41 1.92 -19.73 -6.11
C VAL A 41 3.23 -18.95 -6.09
N VAL A 42 3.54 -18.31 -4.99
CA VAL A 42 4.73 -17.43 -4.84
C VAL A 42 6.05 -18.09 -5.25
N PRO A 43 6.32 -19.38 -4.97
CA PRO A 43 7.58 -20.03 -5.38
C PRO A 43 7.84 -20.04 -6.89
N ALA A 44 6.79 -19.89 -7.70
CA ALA A 44 6.86 -19.89 -9.16
C ALA A 44 6.77 -18.47 -9.78
N LEU A 45 6.61 -17.43 -8.96
CA LEU A 45 6.51 -16.08 -9.45
C LEU A 45 7.87 -15.52 -9.89
N PRO A 46 7.89 -14.62 -10.89
CA PRO A 46 9.08 -13.88 -11.27
C PRO A 46 9.53 -12.92 -10.15
N ASP A 47 10.78 -12.50 -10.20
CA ASP A 47 11.37 -11.57 -9.22
C ASP A 47 10.65 -10.22 -9.17
N ALA A 48 10.04 -9.80 -10.27
CA ALA A 48 9.25 -8.59 -10.37
C ALA A 48 7.91 -8.64 -9.60
N ASP A 49 7.43 -9.83 -9.23
CA ASP A 49 6.14 -10.01 -8.55
C ASP A 49 6.29 -10.44 -7.09
N ALA A 50 7.47 -10.96 -6.69
CA ALA A 50 7.74 -11.42 -5.33
C ALA A 50 9.10 -10.90 -4.82
N PHE A 51 9.06 -9.90 -3.94
CA PHE A 51 10.24 -9.24 -3.41
C PHE A 51 10.65 -9.81 -2.05
N TYR A 52 11.91 -10.17 -1.92
CA TYR A 52 12.52 -10.71 -0.69
C TYR A 52 13.66 -9.79 -0.24
N GLU A 53 13.98 -9.79 1.05
CA GLU A 53 15.26 -9.23 1.51
C GLU A 53 16.42 -10.13 1.10
N ASP A 54 16.20 -11.44 1.18
CA ASP A 54 17.11 -12.51 0.77
C ASP A 54 16.28 -13.66 0.18
N ARG A 55 16.33 -13.83 -1.14
CA ARG A 55 15.52 -14.82 -1.84
C ARG A 55 15.83 -16.28 -1.46
N SER A 56 17.02 -16.54 -0.92
CA SER A 56 17.36 -17.87 -0.39
C SER A 56 16.62 -18.19 0.92
N ARG A 57 15.97 -17.19 1.52
CA ARG A 57 15.28 -17.25 2.80
C ARG A 57 13.81 -16.86 2.64
N PRO A 58 12.90 -17.82 2.41
CA PRO A 58 11.47 -17.55 2.15
C PRO A 58 10.78 -16.70 3.23
N GLU A 59 11.23 -16.79 4.48
CA GLU A 59 10.71 -15.99 5.59
C GLU A 59 10.99 -14.49 5.45
N THR A 60 11.87 -14.09 4.52
CA THR A 60 12.20 -12.69 4.22
C THR A 60 11.33 -12.08 3.14
N LEU A 61 10.26 -12.78 2.69
CA LEU A 61 9.29 -12.23 1.76
C LEU A 61 8.67 -10.95 2.34
N LYS A 62 8.73 -9.86 1.56
CA LYS A 62 8.32 -8.53 2.02
C LYS A 62 7.21 -7.89 1.20
N GLN A 63 7.07 -8.25 -0.07
CA GLN A 63 6.03 -7.69 -0.93
C GLN A 63 5.66 -8.65 -2.05
N LEU A 64 4.37 -8.68 -2.37
CA LEU A 64 3.81 -9.36 -3.53
C LEU A 64 3.00 -8.37 -4.36
N GLN A 65 3.17 -8.43 -5.67
CA GLN A 65 2.45 -7.63 -6.66
C GLN A 65 1.77 -8.52 -7.69
N HIS A 66 0.91 -7.93 -8.53
CA HIS A 66 0.22 -8.61 -9.63
C HIS A 66 -0.52 -9.90 -9.22
N MET A 67 -1.09 -9.92 -8.03
CA MET A 67 -1.73 -11.12 -7.46
C MET A 67 -2.94 -11.62 -8.25
N THR A 68 -3.46 -10.86 -9.22
CA THR A 68 -4.56 -11.29 -10.12
C THR A 68 -4.20 -12.42 -11.07
N VAL A 69 -2.96 -12.88 -11.10
CA VAL A 69 -2.58 -14.14 -11.75
C VAL A 69 -3.29 -15.33 -11.09
N ASP A 70 -3.61 -15.23 -9.81
CA ASP A 70 -4.41 -16.20 -9.08
C ASP A 70 -5.91 -15.91 -9.23
N PRO A 71 -6.75 -16.92 -9.54
CA PRO A 71 -8.19 -16.75 -9.73
C PRO A 71 -8.90 -16.12 -8.51
N TYR A 72 -8.56 -16.54 -7.29
CA TYR A 72 -9.16 -16.00 -6.08
C TYR A 72 -8.92 -14.49 -5.97
N PHE A 73 -7.67 -14.02 -6.12
CA PHE A 73 -7.34 -12.60 -6.01
C PHE A 73 -7.86 -11.77 -7.18
N ARG A 74 -7.98 -12.36 -8.38
CA ARG A 74 -8.65 -11.71 -9.51
C ARG A 74 -10.12 -11.48 -9.20
N ASP A 75 -10.84 -12.47 -8.70
CA ASP A 75 -12.25 -12.34 -8.36
C ASP A 75 -12.44 -11.42 -7.13
N TYR A 76 -11.47 -11.41 -6.20
CA TYR A 76 -11.46 -10.55 -5.02
C TYR A 76 -11.44 -9.06 -5.36
N THR A 77 -10.94 -8.65 -6.53
CA THR A 77 -11.01 -7.25 -7.00
C THR A 77 -12.43 -6.71 -7.06
N GLN A 78 -13.44 -7.60 -7.17
CA GLN A 78 -14.85 -7.24 -7.23
C GLN A 78 -15.56 -7.35 -5.86
N HIS A 79 -14.82 -7.55 -4.78
CA HIS A 79 -15.40 -7.73 -3.45
C HIS A 79 -16.28 -6.55 -3.04
N PRO A 80 -17.59 -6.76 -2.74
CA PRO A 80 -18.58 -5.68 -2.67
C PRO A 80 -18.31 -4.68 -1.54
N LYS A 81 -17.81 -5.11 -0.38
CA LYS A 81 -17.53 -4.21 0.75
C LYS A 81 -16.35 -3.28 0.47
N TRP A 82 -15.30 -3.80 -0.15
CA TRP A 82 -14.14 -3.00 -0.55
C TRP A 82 -14.54 -1.95 -1.58
N LYS A 83 -15.27 -2.38 -2.61
CA LYS A 83 -15.74 -1.49 -3.67
C LYS A 83 -16.68 -0.42 -3.14
N ALA A 84 -17.64 -0.79 -2.29
CA ALA A 84 -18.60 0.16 -1.71
C ALA A 84 -17.90 1.22 -0.85
N LEU A 85 -16.89 0.84 -0.06
CA LEU A 85 -16.09 1.79 0.72
C LEU A 85 -15.28 2.70 -0.20
N ALA A 86 -14.60 2.15 -1.21
CA ALA A 86 -13.81 2.93 -2.16
C ALA A 86 -14.68 3.96 -2.91
N GLU A 87 -15.84 3.54 -3.44
CA GLU A 87 -16.78 4.43 -4.13
C GLU A 87 -17.32 5.54 -3.21
N ALA A 88 -17.61 5.21 -1.94
CA ALA A 88 -18.06 6.20 -0.97
C ALA A 88 -16.97 7.24 -0.66
N LEU A 89 -15.70 6.83 -0.53
CA LEU A 89 -14.59 7.71 -0.20
C LEU A 89 -14.11 8.53 -1.41
N VAL A 90 -14.04 7.93 -2.59
CA VAL A 90 -13.64 8.61 -3.83
C VAL A 90 -14.75 9.52 -4.36
N GLY A 91 -16.02 9.14 -4.17
CA GLY A 91 -17.20 9.93 -4.60
C GLY A 91 -17.63 9.65 -6.03
N GLU A 92 -17.08 8.62 -6.67
CA GLU A 92 -17.45 8.17 -8.02
C GLU A 92 -17.26 6.65 -8.16
N PRO A 93 -17.79 6.01 -9.22
CA PRO A 93 -17.50 4.61 -9.50
C PRO A 93 -16.00 4.37 -9.66
N VAL A 94 -15.52 3.20 -9.21
CA VAL A 94 -14.09 2.88 -9.19
C VAL A 94 -13.76 1.58 -9.90
N ASN A 95 -12.53 1.49 -10.41
CA ASN A 95 -11.90 0.28 -10.90
C ASN A 95 -10.77 -0.14 -9.95
N ALA A 96 -10.72 -1.42 -9.62
CA ALA A 96 -9.65 -1.99 -8.80
C ALA A 96 -8.42 -2.31 -9.64
N ASP A 97 -7.23 -2.08 -9.07
CA ASP A 97 -5.98 -2.68 -9.54
C ASP A 97 -5.80 -4.10 -8.97
N SER A 98 -4.70 -4.75 -9.35
CA SER A 98 -4.28 -6.00 -8.74
C SER A 98 -4.01 -5.81 -7.26
N PRO A 99 -4.47 -6.73 -6.39
CA PRO A 99 -4.11 -6.69 -4.98
C PRO A 99 -2.60 -6.80 -4.78
N GLU A 100 -2.15 -6.26 -3.65
CA GLU A 100 -0.78 -6.35 -3.17
C GLU A 100 -0.75 -6.88 -1.73
N TRP A 101 0.35 -7.50 -1.38
CA TRP A 101 0.62 -7.89 0.00
C TRP A 101 1.97 -7.34 0.44
N PHE A 102 2.02 -6.85 1.68
CA PHE A 102 3.24 -6.31 2.28
C PHE A 102 3.54 -6.98 3.61
N ASN A 103 4.82 -7.15 3.89
CA ASN A 103 5.29 -7.65 5.16
C ASN A 103 6.55 -6.90 5.60
N LYS A 104 6.64 -6.65 6.89
CA LYS A 104 7.89 -6.33 7.57
C LYS A 104 8.19 -7.49 8.51
N PRO A 105 9.06 -8.44 8.13
CA PRO A 105 9.49 -9.52 9.01
C PRO A 105 10.10 -8.98 10.31
N PRO A 106 10.14 -9.78 11.39
CA PRO A 106 10.79 -9.39 12.63
C PRO A 106 12.23 -8.93 12.42
N GLY A 107 12.61 -7.81 13.02
CA GLY A 107 13.95 -7.25 12.92
C GLY A 107 14.30 -6.60 11.58
N THR A 108 13.33 -6.43 10.68
CA THR A 108 13.53 -5.74 9.40
C THR A 108 13.98 -4.31 9.61
N LYS A 109 15.13 -3.94 9.04
CA LYS A 109 15.70 -2.58 9.17
C LYS A 109 15.21 -1.61 8.11
N HIS A 110 14.55 -2.09 7.08
CA HIS A 110 14.08 -1.24 5.98
C HIS A 110 12.85 -0.43 6.38
N ILE A 111 12.95 0.87 6.20
CA ILE A 111 11.82 1.80 6.30
C ILE A 111 11.07 1.83 4.96
N THR A 112 9.80 2.21 4.99
CA THR A 112 9.10 2.71 3.82
C THR A 112 9.32 4.22 3.80
N PRO A 113 9.99 4.78 2.79
CA PRO A 113 10.30 6.21 2.74
C PRO A 113 9.01 7.04 2.66
N PRO A 114 9.03 8.32 3.08
CA PRO A 114 7.91 9.22 2.83
C PRO A 114 7.63 9.33 1.34
N HIS A 115 6.37 9.14 0.93
CA HIS A 115 5.96 9.18 -0.46
C HIS A 115 4.47 9.53 -0.61
N GLN A 116 4.05 9.74 -1.85
CA GLN A 116 2.68 9.91 -2.29
C GLN A 116 2.41 8.86 -3.37
N ASP A 117 1.41 8.01 -3.17
CA ASP A 117 1.14 6.88 -4.08
C ASP A 117 0.87 7.34 -5.51
N ASN A 118 0.18 8.47 -5.68
CA ASN A 118 -0.11 8.96 -7.03
C ASN A 118 1.14 9.38 -7.82
N TYR A 119 2.30 9.49 -7.16
CA TYR A 119 3.57 9.68 -7.84
C TYR A 119 3.96 8.44 -8.67
N TYR A 120 3.54 7.25 -8.23
CA TYR A 120 3.72 5.98 -8.97
C TYR A 120 2.62 5.77 -10.01
N PHE A 121 1.38 6.15 -9.67
CA PHE A 121 0.22 5.93 -10.54
C PHE A 121 0.12 6.95 -11.67
N CYS A 122 0.62 8.17 -11.46
CA CYS A 122 0.59 9.27 -12.43
C CYS A 122 -0.82 9.56 -12.96
N LEU A 123 -1.83 9.62 -12.07
CA LEU A 123 -3.23 9.81 -12.44
C LEU A 123 -3.68 11.28 -12.32
N VAL A 124 -4.49 11.71 -13.28
CA VAL A 124 -5.12 13.04 -13.33
C VAL A 124 -6.60 12.87 -13.72
N PRO A 125 -7.56 13.36 -12.90
CA PRO A 125 -7.37 13.81 -11.52
C PRO A 125 -6.82 12.69 -10.64
N SER A 126 -6.29 13.05 -9.46
CA SER A 126 -5.71 12.09 -8.52
C SER A 126 -6.75 11.37 -7.64
N ASN A 127 -7.91 11.02 -8.23
CA ASN A 127 -9.01 10.33 -7.53
C ASN A 127 -8.68 8.85 -7.34
N VAL A 128 -7.61 8.56 -6.65
CA VAL A 128 -7.12 7.21 -6.36
C VAL A 128 -6.99 7.02 -4.85
N ILE A 129 -7.38 5.85 -4.40
CA ILE A 129 -7.36 5.45 -3.00
C ILE A 129 -6.64 4.12 -2.83
N THR A 130 -5.74 4.06 -1.86
CA THR A 130 -5.14 2.82 -1.37
C THR A 130 -5.84 2.42 -0.07
N MET A 131 -6.35 1.20 -0.03
CA MET A 131 -7.00 0.61 1.14
C MET A 131 -6.10 -0.51 1.67
N TRP A 132 -5.49 -0.26 2.82
CA TRP A 132 -4.49 -1.12 3.44
C TRP A 132 -5.07 -1.81 4.68
N MET A 133 -5.30 -3.12 4.62
CA MET A 133 -5.83 -3.92 5.72
C MET A 133 -4.71 -4.57 6.52
N ALA A 134 -4.75 -4.41 7.83
CA ALA A 134 -3.87 -5.12 8.75
C ALA A 134 -4.26 -6.61 8.83
N LEU A 135 -3.30 -7.51 8.59
CA LEU A 135 -3.47 -8.95 8.81
C LEU A 135 -2.94 -9.40 10.18
N ASP A 136 -2.10 -8.59 10.79
CA ASP A 136 -1.56 -8.74 12.15
C ASP A 136 -1.93 -7.53 13.00
N GLU A 137 -1.70 -7.59 14.30
CA GLU A 137 -1.68 -6.39 15.14
C GLU A 137 -0.53 -5.49 14.71
N VAL A 138 -0.81 -4.22 14.47
CA VAL A 138 0.12 -3.22 13.92
C VAL A 138 0.24 -2.04 14.87
N ASP A 139 1.47 -1.71 15.26
CA ASP A 139 1.78 -0.58 16.12
C ASP A 139 3.14 0.07 15.77
N ALA A 140 3.62 0.97 16.61
CA ALA A 140 4.87 1.67 16.38
C ALA A 140 6.11 0.74 16.44
N GLU A 141 6.06 -0.35 17.22
CA GLU A 141 7.17 -1.30 17.34
C GLU A 141 7.38 -2.09 16.05
N ASN A 142 6.28 -2.54 15.41
CA ASN A 142 6.39 -3.35 14.18
C ASN A 142 6.18 -2.56 12.89
N GLY A 143 6.20 -1.22 12.96
CA GLY A 143 6.24 -0.34 11.79
C GLY A 143 4.86 -0.04 11.20
N CYS A 144 3.94 0.52 12.01
CA CYS A 144 2.67 1.04 11.52
C CYS A 144 2.87 2.17 10.51
N LEU A 145 1.84 2.39 9.70
CA LEU A 145 1.80 3.53 8.79
C LEU A 145 1.72 4.85 9.58
N ARG A 146 2.42 5.86 9.08
CA ARG A 146 2.40 7.22 9.58
C ARG A 146 1.97 8.15 8.47
N TYR A 147 1.06 9.05 8.77
CA TYR A 147 0.45 9.95 7.82
C TYR A 147 0.70 11.40 8.18
N ARG A 148 0.98 12.22 7.17
CA ARG A 148 0.92 13.66 7.29
C ARG A 148 -0.49 14.13 6.95
N LYS A 149 -1.23 14.47 8.00
CA LYS A 149 -2.64 14.90 7.92
C LYS A 149 -2.82 16.10 6.99
N GLY A 150 -3.82 16.03 6.10
CA GLY A 150 -4.17 17.12 5.17
C GLY A 150 -3.18 17.30 4.00
N SER A 151 -2.13 16.48 3.90
CA SER A 151 -1.11 16.62 2.85
C SER A 151 -1.61 16.33 1.44
N HIS A 152 -2.74 15.65 1.29
CA HIS A 152 -3.37 15.40 -0.01
C HIS A 152 -3.81 16.67 -0.74
N GLU A 153 -4.04 17.76 -0.01
CA GLU A 153 -4.41 19.07 -0.57
C GLU A 153 -3.19 19.96 -0.90
N CYS A 154 -1.98 19.54 -0.50
CA CYS A 154 -0.77 20.35 -0.65
C CYS A 154 -0.03 20.19 -1.98
N GLY A 155 -0.53 19.35 -2.89
CA GLY A 155 0.13 19.03 -4.15
C GLY A 155 1.28 18.04 -3.98
N TYR A 156 2.04 17.83 -5.06
CA TYR A 156 3.20 16.94 -5.05
C TYR A 156 4.40 17.56 -4.33
N ARG A 157 5.08 16.75 -3.54
CA ARG A 157 6.43 17.04 -3.05
C ARG A 157 7.46 16.51 -4.06
N PRO A 158 8.69 17.06 -4.08
CA PRO A 158 9.76 16.51 -4.91
C PRO A 158 10.11 15.08 -4.50
N HIS A 159 10.12 14.18 -5.47
CA HIS A 159 10.53 12.78 -5.27
C HIS A 159 11.81 12.49 -6.05
N SER A 160 12.61 11.56 -5.55
CA SER A 160 13.73 10.97 -6.26
C SER A 160 13.83 9.47 -5.94
N ARG A 161 14.72 8.79 -6.66
CA ARG A 161 14.96 7.35 -6.45
C ARG A 161 15.28 7.05 -4.99
N SER A 162 14.58 6.07 -4.42
CA SER A 162 14.86 5.55 -3.10
C SER A 162 15.84 4.37 -3.16
N LYS A 163 16.45 4.03 -2.03
CA LYS A 163 17.28 2.82 -1.91
C LYS A 163 16.50 1.63 -1.35
N THR A 164 15.20 1.79 -1.13
CA THR A 164 14.35 0.75 -0.54
C THR A 164 13.74 -0.10 -1.64
N LEU A 165 14.06 -1.38 -1.66
CA LEU A 165 13.47 -2.34 -2.60
C LEU A 165 11.95 -2.37 -2.45
N GLY A 166 11.23 -2.31 -3.59
CA GLY A 166 9.77 -2.22 -3.65
C GLY A 166 9.21 -0.80 -3.53
N PHE A 167 10.06 0.21 -3.27
CA PHE A 167 9.70 1.63 -3.26
C PHE A 167 10.71 2.41 -4.10
N SER A 168 10.42 2.57 -5.40
CA SER A 168 11.36 3.16 -6.35
C SER A 168 11.63 4.64 -6.13
N GLN A 169 10.71 5.35 -5.48
CA GLN A 169 10.78 6.79 -5.28
C GLN A 169 10.48 7.16 -3.81
N GLY A 170 10.99 8.31 -3.37
CA GLY A 170 10.68 8.88 -2.06
C GLY A 170 10.82 10.40 -2.08
N ILE A 171 10.14 11.08 -1.16
CA ILE A 171 10.20 12.53 -0.99
C ILE A 171 11.61 12.92 -0.51
N THR A 172 12.19 13.93 -1.16
CA THR A 172 13.59 14.35 -0.90
C THR A 172 13.75 15.49 0.08
N ASP A 173 12.71 16.27 0.28
CA ASP A 173 12.68 17.46 1.12
C ASP A 173 11.89 17.26 2.42
N TYR A 174 11.77 16.01 2.89
CA TYR A 174 11.04 15.68 4.12
C TYR A 174 11.83 16.11 5.35
N SER A 175 11.33 17.13 6.04
CA SER A 175 12.02 17.85 7.10
C SER A 175 11.75 17.28 8.50
N PRO A 176 12.52 17.64 9.54
CA PRO A 176 12.21 17.31 10.93
C PRO A 176 10.82 17.77 11.37
N GLU A 177 10.34 18.90 10.86
CA GLU A 177 9.01 19.44 11.13
C GLU A 177 7.93 18.54 10.50
N ASP A 178 8.19 17.96 9.32
CA ASP A 178 7.29 16.98 8.71
C ASP A 178 7.14 15.74 9.60
N TYR A 179 8.26 15.19 10.09
CA TYR A 179 8.25 14.05 11.03
C TYR A 179 7.48 14.36 12.33
N ALA A 180 7.61 15.57 12.85
CA ALA A 180 6.92 16.00 14.07
C ALA A 180 5.39 16.14 13.88
N CYS A 181 4.93 16.33 12.66
CA CYS A 181 3.50 16.46 12.30
C CYS A 181 2.83 15.15 11.89
N GLU A 182 3.54 14.03 11.94
CA GLU A 182 2.98 12.73 11.58
C GLU A 182 2.06 12.16 12.64
N ILE A 183 1.06 11.44 12.17
CA ILE A 183 0.17 10.65 13.01
C ILE A 183 0.45 9.15 12.74
N ALA A 184 0.86 8.44 13.79
CA ALA A 184 0.97 6.99 13.74
C ALA A 184 -0.42 6.35 13.80
N VAL A 185 -0.67 5.34 12.97
CA VAL A 185 -1.97 4.66 12.87
C VAL A 185 -1.84 3.20 13.27
N PRO A 186 -2.01 2.87 14.57
CA PRO A 186 -2.08 1.48 15.01
C PRO A 186 -3.40 0.84 14.57
N LEU A 187 -3.32 -0.43 14.17
CA LEU A 187 -4.46 -1.20 13.66
C LEU A 187 -4.52 -2.58 14.31
N GLN A 188 -5.75 -3.09 14.46
CA GLN A 188 -5.99 -4.48 14.80
C GLN A 188 -6.18 -5.32 13.51
N PRO A 189 -5.99 -6.64 13.55
CA PRO A 189 -6.28 -7.51 12.42
C PRO A 189 -7.70 -7.29 11.89
N GLY A 190 -7.86 -7.09 10.57
CA GLY A 190 -9.13 -6.78 9.92
C GLY A 190 -9.50 -5.29 9.82
N ASP A 191 -8.77 -4.41 10.52
CA ASP A 191 -8.93 -2.97 10.32
C ASP A 191 -8.31 -2.54 8.99
N VAL A 192 -8.92 -1.56 8.34
CA VAL A 192 -8.45 -0.95 7.11
C VAL A 192 -8.10 0.51 7.35
N VAL A 193 -6.93 0.95 6.93
CA VAL A 193 -6.69 2.37 6.70
C VAL A 193 -6.79 2.65 5.21
N ALA A 194 -7.68 3.58 4.85
CA ALA A 194 -7.87 4.04 3.48
C ALA A 194 -7.26 5.43 3.32
N HIS A 195 -6.40 5.64 2.33
CA HIS A 195 -5.75 6.94 2.11
C HIS A 195 -5.80 7.37 0.64
N HIS A 196 -5.93 8.68 0.46
CA HIS A 196 -5.88 9.32 -0.85
C HIS A 196 -4.48 9.21 -1.45
N GLY A 197 -4.36 8.97 -2.75
CA GLY A 197 -3.07 8.81 -3.42
C GLY A 197 -2.09 10.00 -3.28
N MET A 198 -2.60 11.18 -2.93
CA MET A 198 -1.78 12.35 -2.65
C MET A 198 -1.40 12.50 -1.17
N THR A 199 -1.88 11.64 -0.28
CA THR A 199 -1.54 11.72 1.15
C THR A 199 -0.11 11.23 1.37
N ILE A 200 0.72 12.08 1.96
CA ILE A 200 2.07 11.70 2.33
C ILE A 200 2.02 10.70 3.47
N HIS A 201 2.67 9.57 3.28
CA HIS A 201 2.78 8.53 4.29
C HIS A 201 4.11 7.78 4.21
N ARG A 202 4.43 7.08 5.27
CA ARG A 202 5.63 6.26 5.41
C ARG A 202 5.44 5.19 6.48
N ALA A 203 6.42 4.32 6.67
CA ALA A 203 6.47 3.41 7.81
C ALA A 203 7.89 3.22 8.33
N ASP A 204 8.04 3.14 9.64
CA ASP A 204 9.31 2.80 10.29
C ASP A 204 9.69 1.33 10.03
N ALA A 205 10.92 0.97 10.39
CA ALA A 205 11.38 -0.41 10.43
C ALA A 205 10.53 -1.24 11.42
N ASN A 206 10.58 -2.55 11.30
CA ASN A 206 10.03 -3.45 12.32
C ASN A 206 11.11 -3.75 13.36
N SER A 207 11.02 -3.13 14.53
CA SER A 207 11.95 -3.33 15.65
C SER A 207 11.58 -4.52 16.55
N SER A 208 10.40 -5.11 16.36
CA SER A 208 10.01 -6.33 17.05
C SER A 208 10.86 -7.51 16.62
N PHE A 209 11.26 -8.35 17.56
CA PHE A 209 12.04 -9.57 17.27
C PHE A 209 11.16 -10.78 16.98
N THR A 210 9.84 -10.68 17.19
CA THR A 210 8.92 -11.83 17.12
C THR A 210 7.69 -11.59 16.27
N ARG A 211 7.28 -10.32 16.06
CA ARG A 211 6.04 -9.98 15.38
C ARG A 211 6.28 -9.58 13.92
N HIS A 212 5.56 -10.22 13.02
CA HIS A 212 5.41 -9.73 11.65
C HIS A 212 4.51 -8.49 11.58
N ARG A 213 4.58 -7.77 10.47
CA ARG A 213 3.61 -6.74 10.12
C ARG A 213 3.13 -7.00 8.69
N ARG A 214 2.18 -7.92 8.58
CA ARG A 214 1.58 -8.32 7.31
C ARG A 214 0.33 -7.48 7.02
N SER A 215 0.13 -7.18 5.77
CA SER A 215 -1.04 -6.45 5.29
C SER A 215 -1.45 -6.91 3.89
N PHE A 216 -2.72 -6.69 3.59
CA PHE A 216 -3.31 -6.84 2.26
C PHE A 216 -3.78 -5.48 1.78
N ALA A 217 -3.45 -5.09 0.56
CA ALA A 217 -3.80 -3.79 0.02
C ALA A 217 -4.55 -3.90 -1.31
N MET A 218 -5.51 -3.00 -1.48
CA MET A 218 -6.27 -2.80 -2.71
C MET A 218 -6.17 -1.34 -3.11
N VAL A 219 -5.84 -1.09 -4.38
CA VAL A 219 -5.88 0.24 -4.98
C VAL A 219 -7.13 0.36 -5.85
N TYR A 220 -7.87 1.45 -5.67
CA TYR A 220 -9.03 1.77 -6.48
C TYR A 220 -8.86 3.14 -7.14
N LYS A 221 -9.15 3.19 -8.43
CA LYS A 221 -9.07 4.40 -9.27
C LYS A 221 -10.47 4.82 -9.67
N GLY A 222 -10.81 6.08 -9.47
CA GLY A 222 -12.03 6.66 -9.98
C GLY A 222 -12.10 6.56 -11.50
N VAL A 223 -13.29 6.38 -12.04
CA VAL A 223 -13.48 6.28 -13.51
C VAL A 223 -13.10 7.55 -14.26
N SER A 224 -13.03 8.69 -13.57
CA SER A 224 -12.56 9.96 -14.13
C SER A 224 -11.03 10.03 -14.30
N CYS A 225 -10.28 9.15 -13.66
CA CYS A 225 -8.81 9.15 -13.70
C CYS A 225 -8.27 8.80 -15.08
N GLN A 226 -7.34 9.59 -15.56
CA GLN A 226 -6.55 9.31 -16.75
C GLN A 226 -5.08 9.30 -16.37
N ARG A 227 -4.29 8.45 -17.04
CA ARG A 227 -2.85 8.41 -16.81
C ARG A 227 -2.17 9.58 -17.53
N ASP A 228 -1.33 10.31 -16.83
CA ASP A 228 -0.34 11.19 -17.44
C ASP A 228 0.81 10.31 -17.98
N GLU A 229 0.76 9.99 -19.27
CA GLU A 229 1.70 9.07 -19.91
C GLU A 229 3.14 9.58 -19.83
N GLN A 230 3.36 10.91 -19.92
CA GLN A 230 4.71 11.48 -19.83
C GLN A 230 5.28 11.35 -18.40
N ALA A 231 4.46 11.57 -17.36
CA ALA A 231 4.87 11.36 -15.99
C ALA A 231 5.16 9.87 -15.73
N TYR A 232 4.33 8.99 -16.27
CA TYR A 232 4.45 7.55 -16.11
C TYR A 232 5.70 6.99 -16.83
N GLU A 233 6.02 7.46 -18.02
CA GLU A 233 7.26 7.08 -18.71
C GLU A 233 8.50 7.50 -17.91
N ARG A 234 8.52 8.71 -17.33
CA ARG A 234 9.61 9.15 -16.44
C ARG A 234 9.73 8.25 -15.20
N TYR A 235 8.59 7.91 -14.59
CA TYR A 235 8.56 7.00 -13.45
C TYR A 235 9.10 5.62 -13.81
N LEU A 236 8.66 5.01 -14.94
CA LEU A 236 9.12 3.69 -15.39
C LEU A 236 10.63 3.67 -15.69
N ALA A 237 11.15 4.73 -16.30
CA ALA A 237 12.59 4.84 -16.55
C ALA A 237 13.38 4.81 -15.24
N ALA A 238 12.97 5.60 -14.24
CA ALA A 238 13.62 5.64 -12.94
C ALA A 238 13.48 4.32 -12.17
N ALA A 239 12.35 3.63 -12.27
CA ALA A 239 12.12 2.33 -11.64
C ALA A 239 13.01 1.24 -12.27
N ARG A 240 13.11 1.20 -13.61
CA ARG A 240 14.00 0.25 -14.32
C ARG A 240 15.46 0.43 -13.94
N GLU A 241 15.94 1.67 -13.90
CA GLU A 241 17.31 1.96 -13.47
C GLU A 241 17.57 1.48 -12.03
N GLN A 242 16.60 1.67 -11.11
CA GLN A 242 16.72 1.18 -9.75
C GLN A 242 16.78 -0.35 -9.68
N HIS A 243 15.91 -1.05 -10.42
CA HIS A 243 15.91 -2.52 -10.47
C HIS A 243 17.23 -3.07 -11.02
N GLN A 244 17.77 -2.49 -12.08
CA GLN A 244 19.07 -2.87 -12.63
C GLN A 244 20.21 -2.69 -11.62
N GLU A 245 20.24 -1.56 -10.88
CA GLU A 245 21.23 -1.32 -9.83
C GLU A 245 21.12 -2.33 -8.67
N GLN A 246 19.93 -2.89 -8.45
CA GLN A 246 19.67 -3.90 -7.43
C GLN A 246 19.84 -5.34 -7.94
N GLY A 247 20.22 -5.52 -9.20
CA GLY A 247 20.46 -6.83 -9.81
C GLY A 247 19.19 -7.65 -10.04
N LEU A 248 18.03 -6.98 -10.17
CA LEU A 248 16.77 -7.63 -10.52
C LEU A 248 16.62 -7.69 -12.04
N ASP A 249 16.29 -8.87 -12.57
CA ASP A 249 15.88 -9.04 -13.98
C ASP A 249 14.43 -8.55 -14.13
N VAL A 250 14.24 -7.40 -14.81
CA VAL A 250 12.92 -6.78 -15.06
C VAL A 250 12.77 -6.44 -16.53
#